data_856626b33241c06f56de41ec2af38a1d
#
_entry.id   856626b33241c06f56de41ec2af38a1d
#
_cell.length_a   1.000
_cell.length_b   1.000
_cell.length_c   1.000
_cell.angle_alpha   90.00
_cell.angle_beta   90.00
_cell.angle_gamma   90.00
#
_symmetry.space_group_name_H-M   'P 1'
#
loop_
_entity.id
_entity.type
_entity.pdbx_description
1 polymer ?
#
loop_
_entity_poly.entity_id
_entity_poly.type
_entity_poly.pdbx_seq_one_letter_code
_entity_poly.pdbx_strand_id
1 'polypeptide(L)'
;MFKEKVIAWYNKNKPAIKETVDTIVFVVVMVIIIRFFVGEIRWIPSGSMKPTLIEGDRIFVERFSRFYKTPERGDIRVFYPPSTELKNTPWKLFSRLTGFFCKDIAYIKRVVGMPGDKFEIKTDENGKSMVYINDEPYEENYIKSVYDYSICTQAMHCGPFQIPQDEYFMMGDNRGNSQDSRYWGTLHKDRFVGKAVFLFWPVNRIKTLR
;
A
#
# COMPACT_ATOMS: atom_id res chain seq x y z
N MET A 1 45.04 -35.72 -3.61
CA MET A 1 44.20 -36.30 -4.69
C MET A 1 42.77 -35.68 -4.80
N PHE A 2 41.92 -35.61 -3.75
CA PHE A 2 40.58 -34.97 -3.84
C PHE A 2 40.67 -33.46 -4.01
N LYS A 3 41.42 -32.75 -3.16
CA LYS A 3 41.64 -31.29 -3.23
C LYS A 3 42.20 -30.83 -4.58
N GLU A 4 43.13 -31.55 -5.17
CA GLU A 4 43.75 -31.22 -6.43
C GLU A 4 42.74 -31.32 -7.61
N LYS A 5 41.90 -32.36 -7.59
CA LYS A 5 40.80 -32.50 -8.58
C LYS A 5 39.78 -31.34 -8.50
N VAL A 6 39.44 -30.90 -7.27
CA VAL A 6 38.51 -29.76 -7.09
C VAL A 6 39.15 -28.46 -7.59
N ILE A 7 40.42 -28.21 -7.29
CA ILE A 7 41.13 -27.02 -7.78
C ILE A 7 41.24 -27.02 -9.30
N ALA A 8 41.61 -28.18 -9.91
CA ALA A 8 41.67 -28.28 -11.35
C ALA A 8 40.33 -28.06 -12.04
N TRP A 9 39.23 -28.62 -11.46
CA TRP A 9 37.88 -28.40 -11.97
C TRP A 9 37.47 -26.91 -11.84
N TYR A 10 37.75 -26.25 -10.71
CA TYR A 10 37.48 -24.83 -10.49
C TYR A 10 38.23 -23.96 -11.51
N ASN A 11 39.55 -24.19 -11.70
CA ASN A 11 40.36 -23.43 -12.64
C ASN A 11 39.88 -23.60 -14.10
N LYS A 12 39.45 -24.79 -14.46
CA LYS A 12 38.87 -25.07 -15.79
C LYS A 12 37.57 -24.34 -16.02
N ASN A 13 36.70 -24.25 -14.99
CA ASN A 13 35.35 -23.65 -15.10
C ASN A 13 35.30 -22.20 -14.63
N LYS A 14 36.38 -21.62 -14.15
CA LYS A 14 36.47 -20.25 -13.63
C LYS A 14 35.84 -19.19 -14.56
N PRO A 15 36.09 -19.16 -15.88
CA PRO A 15 35.46 -18.17 -16.74
C PRO A 15 33.93 -18.33 -16.82
N ALA A 16 33.42 -19.55 -16.94
CA ALA A 16 31.99 -19.82 -16.98
C ALA A 16 31.32 -19.50 -15.65
N ILE A 17 31.99 -19.81 -14.52
CA ILE A 17 31.50 -19.43 -13.18
C ILE A 17 31.43 -17.92 -13.04
N LYS A 18 32.47 -17.19 -13.51
CA LYS A 18 32.50 -15.73 -13.46
C LYS A 18 31.36 -15.13 -14.27
N GLU A 19 31.16 -15.56 -15.52
CA GLU A 19 30.07 -15.10 -16.39
C GLU A 19 28.69 -15.34 -15.76
N THR A 20 28.49 -16.52 -15.17
CA THR A 20 27.24 -16.84 -14.46
C THR A 20 27.03 -15.91 -13.25
N VAL A 21 28.07 -15.67 -12.47
CA VAL A 21 27.99 -14.76 -11.29
C VAL A 21 27.71 -13.32 -11.76
N ASP A 22 28.40 -12.83 -12.77
CA ASP A 22 28.19 -11.48 -13.32
C ASP A 22 26.75 -11.30 -13.83
N THR A 23 26.21 -12.32 -14.53
CA THR A 23 24.82 -12.34 -14.98
C THR A 23 23.84 -12.30 -13.80
N ILE A 24 24.05 -13.12 -12.78
CA ILE A 24 23.19 -13.12 -11.57
C ILE A 24 23.24 -11.76 -10.87
N VAL A 25 24.43 -11.19 -10.71
CA VAL A 25 24.58 -9.87 -10.08
C VAL A 25 23.85 -8.80 -10.89
N PHE A 26 24.01 -8.80 -12.22
CA PHE A 26 23.32 -7.88 -13.11
C PHE A 26 21.79 -7.99 -12.96
N VAL A 27 21.24 -9.21 -13.02
CA VAL A 27 19.79 -9.46 -12.87
C VAL A 27 19.29 -8.99 -11.50
N VAL A 28 20.01 -9.30 -10.42
CA VAL A 28 19.64 -8.88 -9.07
C VAL A 28 19.63 -7.36 -8.95
N VAL A 29 20.65 -6.68 -9.47
CA VAL A 29 20.73 -5.21 -9.47
C VAL A 29 19.59 -4.60 -10.27
N MET A 30 19.29 -5.12 -11.46
CA MET A 30 18.17 -4.65 -12.28
C MET A 30 16.83 -4.84 -11.60
N VAL A 31 16.60 -6.00 -10.97
CA VAL A 31 15.36 -6.25 -10.19
C VAL A 31 15.22 -5.26 -9.02
N ILE A 32 16.32 -4.96 -8.33
CA ILE A 32 16.33 -3.96 -7.24
C ILE A 32 15.92 -2.59 -7.79
N ILE A 33 16.54 -2.15 -8.88
CA ILE A 33 16.25 -0.86 -9.53
C ILE A 33 14.77 -0.78 -9.94
N ILE A 34 14.28 -1.80 -10.64
CA ILE A 34 12.88 -1.85 -11.08
C ILE A 34 11.93 -1.78 -9.89
N ARG A 35 12.14 -2.59 -8.85
CA ARG A 35 11.29 -2.59 -7.67
C ARG A 35 11.35 -1.28 -6.88
N PHE A 36 12.49 -0.62 -6.88
CA PHE A 36 12.67 0.63 -6.16
C PHE A 36 11.99 1.81 -6.86
N PHE A 37 12.20 1.93 -8.19
CA PHE A 37 11.75 3.09 -8.94
C PHE A 37 10.41 2.89 -9.65
N VAL A 38 10.17 1.72 -10.24
CA VAL A 38 8.98 1.50 -11.07
C VAL A 38 7.80 1.05 -10.22
N GLY A 39 7.92 -0.08 -9.54
CA GLY A 39 6.83 -0.59 -8.71
C GLY A 39 6.92 -2.08 -8.43
N GLU A 40 5.87 -2.58 -7.81
CA GLU A 40 5.76 -3.97 -7.39
C GLU A 40 4.35 -4.53 -7.58
N ILE A 41 4.28 -5.84 -7.74
CA ILE A 41 3.03 -6.58 -7.79
C ILE A 41 2.62 -6.93 -6.35
N ARG A 42 1.35 -6.69 -6.02
CA ARG A 42 0.74 -7.09 -4.75
C ARG A 42 -0.48 -7.96 -4.98
N TRP A 43 -0.62 -8.96 -4.12
CA TRP A 43 -1.81 -9.77 -3.99
C TRP A 43 -2.71 -9.20 -2.89
N ILE A 44 -4.04 -9.21 -3.11
CA ILE A 44 -5.02 -8.69 -2.15
C ILE A 44 -5.52 -9.84 -1.27
N PRO A 45 -5.18 -9.85 0.03
CA PRO A 45 -5.55 -10.94 0.93
C PRO A 45 -6.88 -10.72 1.65
N SER A 46 -7.46 -9.52 1.62
CA SER A 46 -8.60 -9.14 2.46
C SER A 46 -9.70 -8.38 1.71
N GLY A 47 -10.93 -8.48 2.19
CA GLY A 47 -12.10 -7.84 1.62
C GLY A 47 -12.32 -6.38 2.03
N SER A 48 -11.36 -5.73 2.69
CA SER A 48 -11.55 -4.36 3.21
C SER A 48 -11.73 -3.29 2.14
N MET A 49 -11.41 -3.61 0.89
CA MET A 49 -11.55 -2.71 -0.27
C MET A 49 -12.67 -3.14 -1.23
N LYS A 50 -13.56 -4.08 -0.82
CA LYS A 50 -14.75 -4.44 -1.62
C LYS A 50 -15.69 -3.24 -1.77
N PRO A 51 -16.30 -3.05 -2.93
CA PRO A 51 -16.27 -3.89 -4.14
C PRO A 51 -15.09 -3.59 -5.09
N THR A 52 -14.29 -2.55 -4.81
CA THR A 52 -13.23 -2.08 -5.71
C THR A 52 -12.16 -3.13 -5.92
N LEU A 53 -11.65 -3.71 -4.83
CA LEU A 53 -10.72 -4.85 -4.83
C LEU A 53 -11.30 -5.97 -3.98
N ILE A 54 -11.12 -7.20 -4.43
CA ILE A 54 -11.54 -8.42 -3.72
C ILE A 54 -10.34 -9.31 -3.43
N GLU A 55 -10.52 -10.28 -2.54
CA GLU A 55 -9.50 -11.28 -2.25
C GLU A 55 -9.10 -12.04 -3.53
N GLY A 56 -7.80 -12.24 -3.71
CA GLY A 56 -7.24 -12.90 -4.90
C GLY A 56 -6.88 -11.96 -6.04
N ASP A 57 -7.35 -10.71 -6.04
CA ASP A 57 -6.92 -9.71 -7.02
C ASP A 57 -5.40 -9.50 -6.96
N ARG A 58 -4.78 -9.28 -8.13
CA ARG A 58 -3.38 -8.85 -8.22
C ARG A 58 -3.32 -7.48 -8.85
N ILE A 59 -2.63 -6.60 -8.17
CA ILE A 59 -2.52 -5.19 -8.54
C ILE A 59 -1.06 -4.81 -8.79
N PHE A 60 -0.87 -3.83 -9.63
CA PHE A 60 0.40 -3.14 -9.78
C PHE A 60 0.40 -1.87 -8.93
N VAL A 61 1.41 -1.76 -8.08
CA VAL A 61 1.63 -0.62 -7.18
C VAL A 61 2.86 0.12 -7.67
N GLU A 62 2.66 1.31 -8.21
CA GLU A 62 3.76 2.16 -8.62
C GLU A 62 4.37 2.86 -7.40
N ARG A 63 5.69 3.01 -7.40
CA ARG A 63 6.43 3.54 -6.26
C ARG A 63 7.10 4.88 -6.55
N PHE A 64 7.17 5.25 -7.81
CA PHE A 64 7.90 6.42 -8.25
C PHE A 64 7.20 7.72 -7.82
N SER A 65 5.87 7.78 -7.91
CA SER A 65 5.10 8.99 -7.56
C SER A 65 5.31 9.46 -6.11
N ARG A 66 5.67 8.57 -5.21
CA ARG A 66 5.93 8.93 -3.79
C ARG A 66 7.05 9.96 -3.61
N PHE A 67 7.93 10.14 -4.61
CA PHE A 67 9.06 11.05 -4.54
C PHE A 67 8.74 12.46 -5.05
N TYR A 68 7.71 12.63 -5.88
CA TYR A 68 7.42 13.90 -6.53
C TYR A 68 5.94 14.30 -6.54
N LYS A 69 5.04 13.39 -6.17
CA LYS A 69 3.59 13.64 -6.22
C LYS A 69 2.95 13.43 -4.85
N THR A 70 2.26 14.46 -4.37
CA THR A 70 1.41 14.32 -3.18
C THR A 70 0.25 13.37 -3.46
N PRO A 71 -0.18 12.54 -2.49
CA PRO A 71 -1.40 11.76 -2.63
C PRO A 71 -2.61 12.64 -2.91
N GLU A 72 -3.47 12.20 -3.82
CA GLU A 72 -4.73 12.88 -4.14
C GLU A 72 -5.89 12.16 -3.43
N ARG A 73 -6.97 12.91 -3.15
CA ARG A 73 -8.20 12.32 -2.63
C ARG A 73 -8.76 11.33 -3.64
N GLY A 74 -9.17 10.16 -3.15
CA GLY A 74 -9.62 9.04 -3.98
C GLY A 74 -8.51 8.07 -4.39
N ASP A 75 -7.22 8.43 -4.25
CA ASP A 75 -6.11 7.51 -4.53
C ASP A 75 -6.18 6.25 -3.66
N ILE A 76 -5.97 5.10 -4.27
CA ILE A 76 -5.77 3.85 -3.54
C ILE A 76 -4.28 3.69 -3.27
N ARG A 77 -3.90 3.71 -1.99
CA ARG A 77 -2.50 3.68 -1.57
C ARG A 77 -2.18 2.46 -0.74
N VAL A 78 -0.97 1.92 -0.97
CA VAL A 78 -0.34 0.92 -0.10
C VAL A 78 0.56 1.65 0.89
N PHE A 79 0.48 1.27 2.16
CA PHE A 79 1.21 1.92 3.26
C PHE A 79 1.46 0.98 4.43
N TYR A 80 2.36 1.36 5.31
CA TYR A 80 2.57 0.69 6.60
C TYR A 80 1.68 1.32 7.67
N PRO A 81 0.76 0.56 8.30
CA PRO A 81 -0.16 1.10 9.32
C PRO A 81 0.62 1.62 10.55
N PRO A 82 0.02 2.54 11.35
CA PRO A 82 0.66 3.06 12.56
C PRO A 82 1.09 2.00 13.55
N SER A 83 0.37 0.88 13.61
CA SER A 83 0.71 -0.27 14.46
C SER A 83 2.00 -0.99 14.05
N THR A 84 2.49 -0.78 12.83
CA THR A 84 3.77 -1.34 12.39
C THR A 84 4.91 -0.46 12.86
N GLU A 85 5.78 -0.99 13.74
CA GLU A 85 6.99 -0.30 14.15
C GLU A 85 8.01 -0.28 13.00
N LEU A 86 8.25 0.90 12.44
CA LEU A 86 9.21 1.09 11.35
C LEU A 86 10.62 1.27 11.91
N LYS A 87 11.29 0.16 12.23
CA LYS A 87 12.71 0.21 12.64
C LYS A 87 13.60 0.67 11.50
N ASN A 88 14.42 1.69 11.75
CA ASN A 88 15.31 2.29 10.75
C ASN A 88 16.72 1.66 10.76
N THR A 89 16.82 0.33 10.94
CA THR A 89 18.09 -0.35 10.72
C THR A 89 18.41 -0.42 9.22
N PRO A 90 19.70 -0.36 8.82
CA PRO A 90 20.07 -0.39 7.40
C PRO A 90 19.46 -1.58 6.63
N TRP A 91 19.42 -2.76 7.27
CA TRP A 91 18.81 -3.96 6.70
C TRP A 91 17.29 -3.82 6.50
N LYS A 92 16.57 -3.28 7.49
CA LYS A 92 15.12 -3.05 7.41
C LYS A 92 14.79 -2.00 6.37
N LEU A 93 15.59 -0.94 6.31
CA LEU A 93 15.45 0.09 5.27
C LEU A 93 15.65 -0.51 3.88
N PHE A 94 16.73 -1.26 3.67
CA PHE A 94 16.99 -1.98 2.42
C PHE A 94 15.83 -2.92 2.05
N SER A 95 15.35 -3.73 2.99
CA SER A 95 14.25 -4.67 2.71
C SER A 95 12.94 -3.96 2.34
N ARG A 96 12.62 -2.82 2.95
CA ARG A 96 11.45 -2.01 2.61
C ARG A 96 11.60 -1.32 1.25
N LEU A 97 12.79 -0.82 0.95
CA LEU A 97 13.07 -0.16 -0.32
C LEU A 97 13.03 -1.12 -1.50
N THR A 98 13.61 -2.30 -1.34
CA THR A 98 13.69 -3.30 -2.40
C THR A 98 12.52 -4.28 -2.42
N GLY A 99 11.81 -4.43 -1.28
CA GLY A 99 10.79 -5.44 -1.07
C GLY A 99 11.34 -6.85 -0.84
N PHE A 100 12.66 -7.05 -0.86
CA PHE A 100 13.29 -8.33 -0.54
C PHE A 100 13.28 -8.56 0.97
N PHE A 101 12.82 -9.75 1.38
CA PHE A 101 12.74 -10.16 2.79
C PHE A 101 11.95 -9.20 3.69
N CYS A 102 11.11 -8.33 3.10
CA CYS A 102 10.25 -7.45 3.86
C CYS A 102 9.10 -8.25 4.49
N LYS A 103 9.10 -8.32 5.82
CA LYS A 103 8.06 -8.98 6.64
C LYS A 103 7.06 -7.97 7.20
N ASP A 104 7.25 -6.68 6.92
CA ASP A 104 6.37 -5.65 7.45
C ASP A 104 5.00 -5.72 6.76
N ILE A 105 3.94 -5.78 7.58
CA ILE A 105 2.56 -5.86 7.07
C ILE A 105 2.20 -4.51 6.46
N ALA A 106 1.82 -4.51 5.19
CA ALA A 106 1.33 -3.33 4.50
C ALA A 106 -0.19 -3.43 4.29
N TYR A 107 -0.87 -2.30 4.49
CA TYR A 107 -2.30 -2.15 4.23
C TYR A 107 -2.53 -1.45 2.91
N ILE A 108 -3.73 -1.65 2.37
CA ILE A 108 -4.21 -0.93 1.19
C ILE A 108 -5.55 -0.28 1.54
N LYS A 109 -5.64 1.03 1.37
CA LYS A 109 -6.83 1.84 1.63
C LYS A 109 -6.92 3.00 0.64
N ARG A 110 -8.07 3.67 0.66
CA ARG A 110 -8.30 4.89 -0.12
C ARG A 110 -8.01 6.12 0.71
N VAL A 111 -7.40 7.12 0.08
CA VAL A 111 -7.25 8.46 0.65
C VAL A 111 -8.61 9.15 0.63
N VAL A 112 -9.18 9.42 1.79
CA VAL A 112 -10.46 10.13 1.93
C VAL A 112 -10.26 11.53 2.43
N GLY A 113 -9.46 11.71 3.49
CA GLY A 113 -9.11 13.02 4.02
C GLY A 113 -7.69 13.42 3.67
N MET A 114 -7.51 14.71 3.36
CA MET A 114 -6.24 15.33 2.96
C MET A 114 -5.69 16.21 4.08
N PRO A 115 -4.38 16.53 4.08
CA PRO A 115 -3.81 17.49 5.02
C PRO A 115 -4.59 18.81 5.02
N GLY A 116 -4.96 19.29 6.22
CA GLY A 116 -5.70 20.54 6.40
C GLY A 116 -7.22 20.43 6.25
N ASP A 117 -7.77 19.28 5.85
CA ASP A 117 -9.22 19.10 5.81
C ASP A 117 -9.82 19.07 7.21
N LYS A 118 -10.98 19.69 7.37
CA LYS A 118 -11.91 19.39 8.47
C LYS A 118 -12.70 18.14 8.09
N PHE A 119 -12.47 17.06 8.81
CA PHE A 119 -13.06 15.75 8.53
C PHE A 119 -14.12 15.38 9.58
N GLU A 120 -15.27 14.88 9.12
CA GLU A 120 -16.32 14.37 9.98
C GLU A 120 -17.14 13.29 9.28
N ILE A 121 -17.60 12.28 10.02
CA ILE A 121 -18.59 11.32 9.56
C ILE A 121 -19.87 11.59 10.35
N LYS A 122 -20.96 11.95 9.66
CA LYS A 122 -22.28 12.15 10.23
C LYS A 122 -23.18 10.98 9.88
N THR A 123 -23.96 10.55 10.88
CA THR A 123 -25.01 9.53 10.70
C THR A 123 -26.34 10.19 10.93
N ASP A 124 -27.24 10.09 9.98
CA ASP A 124 -28.60 10.63 10.09
C ASP A 124 -29.51 9.72 10.95
N GLU A 125 -30.75 10.18 11.19
CA GLU A 125 -31.76 9.47 11.98
C GLU A 125 -32.14 8.10 11.37
N ASN A 126 -31.90 7.90 10.06
CA ASN A 126 -32.17 6.66 9.36
C ASN A 126 -30.97 5.69 9.38
N GLY A 127 -29.89 6.05 10.06
CA GLY A 127 -28.66 5.25 10.11
C GLY A 127 -27.77 5.37 8.86
N LYS A 128 -28.08 6.30 7.95
CA LYS A 128 -27.24 6.58 6.80
C LYS A 128 -26.05 7.43 7.23
N SER A 129 -24.86 6.96 7.01
CA SER A 129 -23.63 7.68 7.31
C SER A 129 -22.99 8.25 6.06
N MET A 130 -22.40 9.45 6.19
CA MET A 130 -21.73 10.15 5.11
C MET A 130 -20.50 10.88 5.63
N VAL A 131 -19.44 10.89 4.84
CA VAL A 131 -18.25 11.70 5.09
C VAL A 131 -18.54 13.15 4.73
N TYR A 132 -18.12 14.06 5.61
CA TYR A 132 -18.10 15.50 5.37
C TYR A 132 -16.67 15.98 5.36
N ILE A 133 -16.34 16.78 4.36
CA ILE A 133 -15.04 17.43 4.20
C ILE A 133 -15.27 18.94 4.12
N ASN A 134 -14.68 19.68 5.07
CA ASN A 134 -14.84 21.13 5.16
C ASN A 134 -16.33 21.54 5.24
N ASP A 135 -17.10 20.79 6.01
CA ASP A 135 -18.54 20.94 6.24
C ASP A 135 -19.44 20.59 5.02
N GLU A 136 -18.86 20.17 3.90
CA GLU A 136 -19.60 19.74 2.71
C GLU A 136 -19.66 18.21 2.60
N PRO A 137 -20.81 17.62 2.18
CA PRO A 137 -20.92 16.18 1.98
C PRO A 137 -20.02 15.71 0.84
N TYR A 138 -19.24 14.68 1.11
CA TYR A 138 -18.36 14.07 0.11
C TYR A 138 -19.02 12.84 -0.50
N GLU A 139 -19.30 12.90 -1.82
CA GLU A 139 -19.91 11.79 -2.55
C GLU A 139 -18.90 10.67 -2.83
N GLU A 140 -19.25 9.45 -2.42
CA GLU A 140 -18.39 8.28 -2.50
C GLU A 140 -19.01 7.17 -3.36
N ASN A 141 -18.83 7.26 -4.68
CA ASN A 141 -19.42 6.34 -5.67
C ASN A 141 -18.81 4.93 -5.67
N TYR A 142 -17.78 4.70 -4.86
CA TYR A 142 -17.01 3.45 -4.79
C TYR A 142 -17.38 2.56 -3.60
N ILE A 143 -18.14 3.07 -2.64
CA ILE A 143 -18.61 2.27 -1.49
C ILE A 143 -19.84 1.44 -1.85
N LYS A 144 -20.00 0.30 -1.16
CA LYS A 144 -21.13 -0.60 -1.40
C LYS A 144 -22.42 -0.08 -0.78
N SER A 145 -22.34 0.47 0.43
CA SER A 145 -23.50 0.93 1.19
C SER A 145 -23.13 2.07 2.14
N VAL A 146 -23.97 3.05 2.22
CA VAL A 146 -23.87 4.15 3.17
C VAL A 146 -24.33 3.76 4.59
N TYR A 147 -25.00 2.62 4.73
CA TYR A 147 -25.48 2.09 6.01
C TYR A 147 -24.42 1.24 6.73
N ASP A 148 -23.32 0.89 6.06
CA ASP A 148 -22.25 0.06 6.64
C ASP A 148 -21.30 0.83 7.59
N TYR A 149 -21.60 2.11 7.88
CA TYR A 149 -20.81 2.95 8.79
C TYR A 149 -21.11 2.75 10.28
N SER A 150 -21.96 1.80 10.63
CA SER A 150 -22.40 1.56 12.02
C SER A 150 -21.25 1.45 13.03
N ILE A 151 -20.07 1.06 12.59
CA ILE A 151 -18.85 0.97 13.39
C ILE A 151 -18.34 2.36 13.81
N CYS A 152 -18.70 3.43 13.08
CA CYS A 152 -18.22 4.77 13.38
C CYS A 152 -18.69 5.28 14.77
N THR A 153 -19.83 4.82 15.27
CA THR A 153 -20.33 5.16 16.62
C THR A 153 -19.42 4.62 17.73
N GLN A 154 -18.60 3.62 17.46
CA GLN A 154 -17.67 2.99 18.39
C GLN A 154 -16.21 3.38 18.13
N ALA A 155 -15.91 4.00 16.99
CA ALA A 155 -14.56 4.40 16.62
C ALA A 155 -14.19 5.76 17.22
N MET A 156 -12.94 5.91 17.66
CA MET A 156 -12.46 7.14 18.30
C MET A 156 -12.24 8.32 17.34
N HIS A 157 -12.20 8.08 16.00
CA HIS A 157 -11.77 9.04 15.00
C HIS A 157 -12.81 9.29 13.90
N CYS A 158 -14.05 9.62 14.29
CA CYS A 158 -15.11 9.97 13.33
C CYS A 158 -15.32 11.48 13.15
N GLY A 159 -14.58 12.31 13.88
CA GLY A 159 -14.66 13.77 13.80
C GLY A 159 -15.68 14.39 14.74
N PRO A 160 -15.89 15.72 14.65
CA PRO A 160 -15.13 16.63 13.78
C PRO A 160 -13.70 16.87 14.26
N PHE A 161 -12.73 16.84 13.35
CA PHE A 161 -11.35 17.25 13.64
C PHE A 161 -10.67 17.74 12.35
N GLN A 162 -9.60 18.51 12.51
CA GLN A 162 -8.76 18.93 11.41
C GLN A 162 -7.60 17.95 11.22
N ILE A 163 -7.41 17.49 9.97
CA ILE A 163 -6.32 16.57 9.63
C ILE A 163 -5.00 17.35 9.69
N PRO A 164 -4.00 16.89 10.46
CA PRO A 164 -2.71 17.56 10.56
C PRO A 164 -2.00 17.68 9.20
N GLN A 165 -1.05 18.63 9.11
CA GLN A 165 -0.18 18.74 7.94
C GLN A 165 0.62 17.45 7.75
N ASP A 166 0.82 17.06 6.49
CA ASP A 166 1.52 15.82 6.10
C ASP A 166 0.83 14.51 6.51
N GLU A 167 -0.41 14.58 7.02
CA GLU A 167 -1.18 13.40 7.40
C GLU A 167 -2.44 13.23 6.54
N TYR A 168 -2.90 12.00 6.43
CA TYR A 168 -4.00 11.58 5.56
C TYR A 168 -4.97 10.70 6.33
N PHE A 169 -6.25 10.80 5.99
CA PHE A 169 -7.27 9.90 6.54
C PHE A 169 -7.59 8.81 5.52
N MET A 170 -7.27 7.58 5.89
CA MET A 170 -7.32 6.41 5.03
C MET A 170 -8.54 5.56 5.37
N MET A 171 -9.38 5.23 4.38
CA MET A 171 -10.56 4.38 4.61
C MET A 171 -10.63 3.23 3.60
N GLY A 172 -11.16 2.09 4.07
CA GLY A 172 -11.51 0.99 3.17
C GLY A 172 -12.83 1.24 2.46
N ASP A 173 -12.96 0.78 1.22
CA ASP A 173 -14.21 0.91 0.47
C ASP A 173 -15.32 0.01 1.06
N ASN A 174 -14.95 -1.06 1.77
CA ASN A 174 -15.86 -1.89 2.56
C ASN A 174 -15.95 -1.34 3.98
N ARG A 175 -16.77 -0.32 4.17
CA ARG A 175 -16.89 0.48 5.40
C ARG A 175 -17.20 -0.34 6.65
N GLY A 176 -18.03 -1.36 6.54
CA GLY A 176 -18.41 -2.23 7.65
C GLY A 176 -17.36 -3.29 8.00
N ASN A 177 -16.38 -3.53 7.10
CA ASN A 177 -15.35 -4.55 7.30
C ASN A 177 -13.96 -4.03 6.94
N SER A 178 -13.56 -2.91 7.55
CA SER A 178 -12.25 -2.30 7.34
C SER A 178 -11.67 -1.76 8.63
N GLN A 179 -10.49 -2.24 9.00
CA GLN A 179 -9.64 -1.58 9.99
C GLN A 179 -8.85 -0.47 9.29
N ASP A 180 -9.26 0.78 9.54
CA ASP A 180 -8.72 1.95 8.86
C ASP A 180 -8.59 3.15 9.83
N SER A 181 -8.43 4.35 9.29
CA SER A 181 -8.20 5.56 10.08
C SER A 181 -9.27 5.85 11.15
N ARG A 182 -10.47 5.31 11.01
CA ARG A 182 -11.50 5.40 12.05
C ARG A 182 -11.06 4.75 13.35
N TYR A 183 -10.17 3.76 13.30
CA TYR A 183 -9.68 3.03 14.47
C TYR A 183 -8.32 3.54 14.98
N TRP A 184 -7.40 3.91 14.05
CA TRP A 184 -6.01 4.21 14.41
C TRP A 184 -5.59 5.66 14.08
N GLY A 185 -6.54 6.52 13.63
CA GLY A 185 -6.30 7.94 13.39
C GLY A 185 -5.69 8.22 12.02
N THR A 186 -5.01 9.34 11.90
CA THR A 186 -4.38 9.80 10.65
C THR A 186 -3.08 9.07 10.36
N LEU A 187 -2.66 9.09 9.09
CA LEU A 187 -1.47 8.42 8.58
C LEU A 187 -0.47 9.45 8.05
N HIS A 188 0.74 9.49 8.62
CA HIS A 188 1.81 10.36 8.12
C HIS A 188 2.29 9.92 6.73
N LYS A 189 2.59 10.87 5.84
CA LYS A 189 2.98 10.65 4.43
C LYS A 189 4.16 9.68 4.24
N ASP A 190 5.12 9.66 5.17
CA ASP A 190 6.31 8.80 5.09
C ASP A 190 6.00 7.31 5.19
N ARG A 191 4.77 6.96 5.58
CA ARG A 191 4.33 5.56 5.65
C ARG A 191 3.82 5.01 4.32
N PHE A 192 3.65 5.85 3.30
CA PHE A 192 3.23 5.40 1.98
C PHE A 192 4.33 4.60 1.28
N VAL A 193 3.92 3.46 0.72
CA VAL A 193 4.76 2.59 -0.11
C VAL A 193 4.62 2.96 -1.58
N GLY A 194 3.38 3.16 -2.04
CA GLY A 194 3.09 3.50 -3.44
C GLY A 194 1.59 3.62 -3.73
N LYS A 195 1.26 3.96 -4.96
CA LYS A 195 -0.10 4.07 -5.48
C LYS A 195 -0.49 2.81 -6.24
N ALA A 196 -1.64 2.22 -5.92
CA ALA A 196 -2.23 1.16 -6.72
C ALA A 196 -2.81 1.79 -8.00
N VAL A 197 -2.30 1.42 -9.16
CA VAL A 197 -2.69 2.05 -10.43
C VAL A 197 -3.45 1.12 -11.36
N PHE A 198 -3.22 -0.18 -11.23
CA PHE A 198 -3.77 -1.14 -12.17
C PHE A 198 -4.06 -2.49 -11.52
N LEU A 199 -5.27 -3.02 -11.74
CA LEU A 199 -5.66 -4.39 -11.43
C LEU A 199 -5.51 -5.20 -12.71
N PHE A 200 -4.64 -6.22 -12.71
CA PHE A 200 -4.32 -6.99 -13.92
C PHE A 200 -4.71 -8.47 -13.83
N TRP A 201 -5.09 -8.94 -12.65
CA TRP A 201 -5.55 -10.32 -12.46
C TRP A 201 -6.66 -10.38 -11.40
N PRO A 202 -7.70 -11.16 -11.59
CA PRO A 202 -7.96 -12.05 -12.75
C PRO A 202 -8.32 -11.24 -14.02
N VAL A 203 -8.15 -11.88 -15.19
CA VAL A 203 -8.26 -11.21 -16.51
C VAL A 203 -9.63 -10.56 -16.72
N ASN A 204 -10.71 -11.15 -16.19
CA ASN A 204 -12.07 -10.62 -16.27
C ASN A 204 -12.33 -9.39 -15.38
N ARG A 205 -11.34 -8.97 -14.57
CA ARG A 205 -11.44 -7.81 -13.68
C ARG A 205 -10.40 -6.72 -13.98
N ILE A 206 -9.70 -6.84 -15.11
CA ILE A 206 -8.68 -5.85 -15.50
C ILE A 206 -9.30 -4.44 -15.56
N LYS A 207 -8.69 -3.51 -14.81
CA LYS A 207 -9.08 -2.10 -14.79
C LYS A 207 -8.00 -1.20 -14.22
N THR A 208 -8.05 0.07 -14.58
CA THR A 208 -7.28 1.12 -13.88
C THR A 208 -7.93 1.43 -12.54
N LEU A 209 -7.11 1.75 -11.54
CA LEU A 209 -7.53 2.10 -10.20
C LEU A 209 -7.41 3.62 -9.99
N ARG A 210 -8.52 4.23 -9.64
CA ARG A 210 -8.62 5.65 -9.30
C ARG A 210 -9.41 5.80 -8.02
#